data_a3b947e3de9b1c1f00569c7285bd47b3
#
_entry.id   a3b947e3de9b1c1f00569c7285bd47b3
#
_cell.length_a   1.000
_cell.length_b   1.000
_cell.length_c   1.000
_cell.angle_alpha   90.00
_cell.angle_beta   90.00
_cell.angle_gamma   90.00
#
_symmetry.space_group_name_H-M   'P 1'
#
loop_
_entity.id
_entity.type
_entity.pdbx_description
1 polymer ?
#
loop_
_entity_poly.entity_id
_entity_poly.type
_entity_poly.pdbx_seq_one_letter_code
_entity_poly.pdbx_strand_id
1 'polypeptide(L)' 'VIRMIDQVLTAICEIAGADEGEIAPDTELFEEGILDSFGLVELLVQLESLGRKLDVANLTREEISTPAKIAALLE' A
#
# COMPACT_ATOMS: atom_id res chain seq x y z
N VAL A 1 -18.47 -6.21 4.55
CA VAL A 1 -17.63 -6.13 3.35
C VAL A 1 -16.38 -5.33 3.64
N ILE A 2 -15.22 -5.92 3.36
CA ILE A 2 -13.95 -5.23 3.59
C ILE A 2 -13.66 -4.33 2.38
N ARG A 3 -13.44 -3.06 2.66
CA ARG A 3 -13.14 -2.09 1.61
C ARG A 3 -11.70 -2.27 1.13
N MET A 4 -11.42 -1.89 -0.11
CA MET A 4 -10.08 -1.99 -0.67
C MET A 4 -9.06 -1.20 0.17
N ILE A 5 -9.43 -0.02 0.64
CA ILE A 5 -8.54 0.78 1.47
C ILE A 5 -8.18 0.05 2.77
N ASP A 6 -9.12 -0.69 3.36
CA ASP A 6 -8.85 -1.44 4.57
C ASP A 6 -7.86 -2.58 4.30
N GLN A 7 -8.00 -3.25 3.16
CA GLN A 7 -7.07 -4.32 2.79
C GLN A 7 -5.67 -3.77 2.55
N VAL A 8 -5.58 -2.62 1.90
CA VAL A 8 -4.29 -1.97 1.65
C VAL A 8 -3.63 -1.55 2.96
N LEU A 9 -4.40 -0.94 3.86
CA LEU A 9 -3.87 -0.52 5.15
C LEU A 9 -3.38 -1.71 5.97
N THR A 10 -4.14 -2.81 5.98
CA THR A 10 -3.74 -4.01 6.71
C THR A 10 -2.43 -4.57 6.17
N ALA A 11 -2.30 -4.65 4.84
CA ALA A 11 -1.08 -5.16 4.22
C ALA A 11 0.12 -4.28 4.56
N ILE A 12 -0.05 -2.96 4.50
CA ILE A 12 1.03 -2.04 4.80
C ILE A 12 1.45 -2.16 6.27
N CYS A 13 0.47 -2.27 7.19
CA CYS A 13 0.77 -2.43 8.60
C CYS A 13 1.57 -3.70 8.86
N GLU A 14 1.24 -4.80 8.21
CA GLU A 14 1.97 -6.05 8.36
C GLU A 14 3.41 -5.92 7.87
N ILE A 15 3.61 -5.28 6.74
CA ILE A 15 4.94 -5.12 6.15
C ILE A 15 5.80 -4.19 6.98
N ALA A 16 5.23 -3.09 7.43
CA ALA A 16 5.96 -2.07 8.18
C ALA A 16 6.10 -2.40 9.67
N GLY A 17 5.37 -3.38 10.15
CA GLY A 17 5.35 -3.70 11.57
C GLY A 17 4.64 -2.64 12.40
N ALA A 18 3.71 -1.92 11.79
CA ALA A 18 2.95 -0.86 12.47
C ALA A 18 1.60 -1.38 12.94
N ASP A 19 1.04 -0.72 13.93
CA ASP A 19 -0.31 -1.03 14.40
C ASP A 19 -1.34 -0.34 13.52
N GLU A 20 -2.54 -0.92 13.48
CA GLU A 20 -3.65 -0.28 12.80
C GLU A 20 -3.92 1.06 13.48
N GLY A 21 -4.07 2.09 12.75
CA GLY A 21 -4.25 3.42 13.29
C GLY A 21 -2.99 4.26 13.27
N GLU A 22 -1.83 3.65 13.11
CA GLU A 22 -0.60 4.40 12.93
C GLU A 22 -0.46 4.88 11.50
N ILE A 23 -1.14 4.23 10.58
CA ILE A 23 -1.10 4.57 9.16
C ILE A 23 -2.48 5.00 8.72
N ALA A 24 -2.58 6.23 8.25
CA ALA A 24 -3.83 6.78 7.74
C ALA A 24 -3.89 6.65 6.22
N PRO A 25 -5.07 6.76 5.60
CA PRO A 25 -5.17 6.72 4.14
C PRO A 25 -4.34 7.76 3.41
N ASP A 26 -4.05 8.89 4.06
CA ASP A 26 -3.27 9.96 3.47
C ASP A 26 -1.82 10.03 3.97
N THR A 27 -1.36 9.01 4.68
CA THR A 27 0.02 8.95 5.17
C THR A 27 1.00 8.83 3.99
N GLU A 28 2.02 9.66 3.98
CA GLU A 28 3.05 9.65 2.95
C GLU A 28 4.05 8.51 3.24
N LEU A 29 3.81 7.37 2.62
CA LEU A 29 4.52 6.13 2.93
C LEU A 29 6.03 6.21 2.72
N PHE A 30 6.46 6.84 1.64
CA PHE A 30 7.88 6.92 1.35
C PHE A 30 8.56 8.06 2.09
N GLU A 31 7.91 9.20 2.20
CA GLU A 31 8.47 10.35 2.90
C GLU A 31 8.64 10.11 4.39
N GLU A 32 7.72 9.38 5.00
CA GLU A 32 7.81 9.07 6.42
C GLU A 32 8.62 7.81 6.70
N GLY A 33 9.14 7.18 5.65
CA GLY A 33 9.97 6.00 5.81
C GLY A 33 9.24 4.75 6.21
N ILE A 34 7.92 4.72 6.02
CA ILE A 34 7.11 3.55 6.34
C ILE A 34 7.37 2.43 5.33
N LEU A 35 7.45 2.78 4.05
CA LEU A 35 7.80 1.85 2.99
C LEU A 35 9.08 2.30 2.28
N ASP A 36 9.93 1.34 1.97
CA ASP A 36 11.06 1.54 1.07
C ASP A 36 10.82 0.68 -0.19
N SER A 37 11.82 0.61 -1.07
CA SER A 37 11.68 -0.18 -2.29
C SER A 37 11.38 -1.64 -2.03
N PHE A 38 12.01 -2.19 -0.99
CA PHE A 38 11.79 -3.59 -0.62
C PHE A 38 10.39 -3.80 -0.07
N GLY A 39 9.93 -2.91 0.81
CA GLY A 39 8.59 -2.98 1.37
C GLY A 39 7.53 -2.85 0.30
N LEU A 40 7.77 -2.01 -0.70
CA LEU A 40 6.85 -1.86 -1.82
C LEU A 40 6.69 -3.18 -2.58
N VAL A 41 7.79 -3.88 -2.83
CA VAL A 41 7.72 -5.18 -3.51
C VAL A 41 6.92 -6.18 -2.70
N GLU A 42 7.12 -6.22 -1.38
CA GLU A 42 6.34 -7.10 -0.52
C GLU A 42 4.86 -6.76 -0.55
N LEU A 43 4.52 -5.47 -0.54
CA LEU A 43 3.14 -5.03 -0.64
C LEU A 43 2.50 -5.51 -1.94
N LEU A 44 3.21 -5.39 -3.04
CA LEU A 44 2.69 -5.83 -4.33
C LEU A 44 2.44 -7.33 -4.36
N VAL A 45 3.32 -8.11 -3.75
CA VAL A 45 3.13 -9.56 -3.66
C VAL A 45 1.89 -9.89 -2.85
N GLN A 46 1.68 -9.21 -1.73
CA GLN A 46 0.49 -9.43 -0.93
C GLN A 46 -0.79 -9.06 -1.67
N LEU A 47 -0.77 -7.95 -2.39
CA LEU A 47 -1.94 -7.53 -3.15
C LEU A 47 -2.26 -8.51 -4.28
N GLU A 48 -1.25 -9.09 -4.91
CA GLU A 48 -1.46 -10.10 -5.92
C GLU A 48 -2.12 -11.35 -5.35
N SER A 49 -1.74 -11.73 -4.14
CA SER A 49 -2.34 -12.89 -3.48
C SER A 49 -3.81 -12.66 -3.15
N LEU A 50 -4.22 -11.40 -3.08
CA LEU A 50 -5.64 -11.04 -2.89
C LEU A 50 -6.39 -10.93 -4.22
N GLY A 51 -5.72 -11.23 -5.32
CA GLY A 51 -6.32 -11.14 -6.65
C GLY A 51 -6.23 -9.75 -7.27
N ARG A 52 -5.41 -8.88 -6.70
CA ARG A 52 -5.22 -7.51 -7.19
C ARG A 52 -3.80 -7.34 -7.70
N LYS A 53 -3.68 -6.79 -8.88
CA LYS A 53 -2.37 -6.62 -9.50
C LYS A 53 -2.16 -5.17 -9.92
N LEU A 54 -1.01 -4.62 -9.53
CA LEU A 54 -0.61 -3.27 -9.96
C LEU A 54 0.51 -3.40 -11.00
N ASP A 55 0.40 -2.63 -12.06
CA ASP A 55 1.45 -2.56 -13.07
C ASP A 55 2.45 -1.48 -12.68
N VAL A 56 3.40 -1.86 -11.84
CA VAL A 56 4.37 -0.95 -11.26
C VAL A 56 5.28 -0.32 -12.32
N ALA A 57 5.46 -1.02 -13.44
CA ALA A 57 6.33 -0.51 -14.51
C ALA A 57 5.78 0.78 -15.11
N ASN A 58 4.46 0.98 -15.02
CA ASN A 58 3.80 2.16 -15.56
C ASN A 58 3.35 3.15 -14.50
N LEU A 59 3.73 2.92 -13.23
CA LEU A 59 3.35 3.81 -12.13
C LEU A 59 4.56 4.57 -11.61
N THR A 60 4.31 5.81 -11.19
CA THR A 60 5.34 6.59 -10.51
C THR A 60 5.24 6.37 -9.00
N ARG A 61 6.31 6.70 -8.30
CA ARG A 61 6.30 6.61 -6.83
C ARG A 61 5.22 7.50 -6.23
N GLU A 62 4.98 8.65 -6.83
CA GLU A 62 3.93 9.56 -6.35
C GLU A 62 2.55 8.93 -6.44
N GLU A 63 2.28 8.15 -7.48
CA GLU A 63 0.98 7.53 -7.66
C GLU A 63 0.67 6.46 -6.62
N ILE A 64 1.68 5.97 -5.93
CA ILE A 64 1.54 4.96 -4.88
C ILE A 64 2.07 5.46 -3.54
N SER A 65 2.13 6.77 -3.37
CA SER A 65 2.73 7.37 -2.17
C SER A 65 1.86 7.28 -0.92
N THR A 66 0.56 7.07 -1.08
CA THR A 66 -0.35 6.94 0.07
C THR A 66 -1.24 5.71 -0.09
N PRO A 67 -1.74 5.16 1.02
CA PRO A 67 -2.67 4.02 0.95
C PRO A 67 -3.91 4.34 0.11
N ALA A 68 -4.45 5.55 0.22
CA ALA A 68 -5.63 5.94 -0.55
C ALA A 68 -5.35 5.91 -2.06
N LYS A 69 -4.19 6.36 -2.47
CA LYS A 69 -3.82 6.34 -3.89
C LYS A 69 -3.67 4.90 -4.40
N ILE A 70 -3.07 4.05 -3.59
CA ILE A 70 -2.93 2.63 -3.93
C ILE A 70 -4.30 1.98 -4.05
N ALA A 71 -5.18 2.21 -3.09
CA ALA A 71 -6.52 1.65 -3.11
C ALA A 71 -7.31 2.11 -4.35
N ALA A 72 -7.17 3.37 -4.72
CA ALA A 72 -7.84 3.91 -5.91
C ALA A 72 -7.39 3.22 -7.19
N LEU A 73 -6.13 2.85 -7.27
CA LEU A 73 -5.61 2.14 -8.44
C LEU A 73 -6.13 0.72 -8.52
N LEU A 74 -6.49 0.13 -7.39
CA LEU A 74 -6.97 -1.26 -7.32
C LEU A 74 -8.48 -1.37 -7.51
N GLU A 75 -9.18 -0.28 -7.40
CA GLU A 75 -10.63 -0.24 -7.65
C GLU A 75 -10.91 -0.07 -9.15
#